data_6cf757a936b3ff3f3252674ecad99269
#
_entry.id   6cf757a936b3ff3f3252674ecad99269
#
_cell.length_a   1.000
_cell.length_b   1.000
_cell.length_c   1.000
_cell.angle_alpha   90.00
_cell.angle_beta   90.00
_cell.angle_gamma   90.00
#
_symmetry.space_group_name_H-M   'P 1'
#
loop_
_entity.id
_entity.type
_entity.pdbx_description
1 polymer ?
#
loop_
_entity_poly.entity_id
_entity_poly.type
_entity_poly.pdbx_seq_one_letter_code
_entity_poly.pdbx_strand_id
1 'polypeptide(L)'
;MPCKNHPNVEEALVHCARCGDTFCPDCYVELGGLPFCAECKVQRLLDLRAGTAPAVGQLHLASIGRRFGALFLDGLILAIPLAVITMVVMFAVLIPRGMMKPGSNDGLFAGMQLVLQLILMGFGFVAGILYYGIQIARSGQTIGKRVIGLKVVSPDGSDVRPGQAWTRAIVQQAFGLLSCLGIVNYLTAFGAERTCIHDMAAKTRVVDWP
;
A
#
# COMPACT_ATOMS: atom_id res chain seq x y z
N MET A 1 2.02 -11.58 29.04
CA MET A 1 2.93 -10.46 29.39
C MET A 1 2.20 -9.60 30.40
N PRO A 2 2.78 -9.24 31.55
CA PRO A 2 2.11 -8.43 32.58
C PRO A 2 1.84 -6.99 32.06
N CYS A 3 1.04 -6.23 32.82
CA CYS A 3 0.81 -4.83 32.54
C CYS A 3 2.12 -4.04 32.56
N LYS A 4 2.35 -3.18 31.56
CA LYS A 4 3.59 -2.40 31.43
C LYS A 4 3.87 -1.51 32.66
N ASN A 5 2.81 -0.96 33.28
CA ASN A 5 2.94 -0.07 34.44
C ASN A 5 2.81 -0.82 35.80
N HIS A 6 2.19 -2.00 35.78
CA HIS A 6 1.93 -2.81 36.98
C HIS A 6 2.37 -4.27 36.73
N PRO A 7 3.64 -4.58 36.89
CA PRO A 7 4.19 -5.91 36.54
C PRO A 7 3.60 -7.06 37.34
N ASN A 8 2.90 -6.78 38.43
CA ASN A 8 2.23 -7.77 39.27
C ASN A 8 0.78 -8.10 38.86
N VAL A 9 0.25 -7.42 37.81
CA VAL A 9 -1.11 -7.63 37.31
C VAL A 9 -1.05 -8.38 35.99
N GLU A 10 -1.59 -9.59 35.99
CA GLU A 10 -1.63 -10.47 34.82
C GLU A 10 -3.05 -10.77 34.33
N GLU A 11 -4.09 -10.31 35.04
CA GLU A 11 -5.48 -10.54 34.70
C GLU A 11 -6.12 -9.37 33.96
N ALA A 12 -7.09 -9.66 33.10
CA ALA A 12 -7.87 -8.69 32.31
C ALA A 12 -7.05 -7.70 31.50
N LEU A 13 -5.94 -8.15 30.91
CA LEU A 13 -5.02 -7.33 30.16
C LEU A 13 -5.54 -7.03 28.75
N VAL A 14 -5.35 -5.78 28.31
CA VAL A 14 -5.77 -5.28 27.00
C VAL A 14 -4.57 -4.66 26.29
N HIS A 15 -4.48 -4.85 24.99
CA HIS A 15 -3.43 -4.24 24.18
C HIS A 15 -3.84 -2.83 23.73
N CYS A 16 -2.97 -1.85 23.98
CA CYS A 16 -3.17 -0.51 23.47
C CYS A 16 -3.25 -0.51 21.93
N ALA A 17 -4.30 0.07 21.38
CA ALA A 17 -4.55 0.10 19.95
C ALA A 17 -3.47 0.83 19.13
N ARG A 18 -2.62 1.65 19.77
CA ARG A 18 -1.57 2.42 19.10
C ARG A 18 -0.17 1.83 19.26
N CYS A 19 0.28 1.59 20.49
CA CYS A 19 1.64 1.09 20.75
C CYS A 19 1.73 -0.44 20.79
N GLY A 20 0.60 -1.14 21.00
CA GLY A 20 0.57 -2.61 21.10
C GLY A 20 0.99 -3.15 22.47
N ASP A 21 1.44 -2.30 23.40
CA ASP A 21 1.79 -2.69 24.77
C ASP A 21 0.56 -3.14 25.55
N THR A 22 0.78 -3.97 26.56
CA THR A 22 -0.26 -4.59 27.38
C THR A 22 -0.53 -3.73 28.64
N PHE A 23 -1.79 -3.44 28.93
CA PHE A 23 -2.22 -2.62 30.06
C PHE A 23 -3.38 -3.27 30.81
N CYS A 24 -3.41 -3.09 32.13
CA CYS A 24 -4.55 -3.47 32.98
C CYS A 24 -5.68 -2.44 32.87
N PRO A 25 -6.89 -2.74 33.38
CA PRO A 25 -8.05 -1.85 33.27
C PRO A 25 -7.84 -0.43 33.81
N ASP A 26 -6.97 -0.26 34.83
CA ASP A 26 -6.65 1.04 35.41
C ASP A 26 -5.66 1.88 34.57
N CYS A 27 -5.00 1.26 33.57
CA CYS A 27 -3.94 1.88 32.76
C CYS A 27 -4.37 2.24 31.34
N TYR A 28 -5.61 1.95 30.95
CA TYR A 28 -6.12 2.33 29.64
C TYR A 28 -7.45 3.08 29.74
N VAL A 29 -7.75 3.82 28.69
CA VAL A 29 -9.03 4.50 28.49
C VAL A 29 -9.57 4.12 27.13
N GLU A 30 -10.86 3.84 27.05
CA GLU A 30 -11.52 3.59 25.79
C GLU A 30 -11.86 4.91 25.08
N LEU A 31 -11.36 5.06 23.86
CA LEU A 31 -11.69 6.16 22.97
C LEU A 31 -12.27 5.61 21.67
N GLY A 32 -13.56 5.80 21.48
CA GLY A 32 -14.27 5.30 20.29
C GLY A 32 -14.29 3.76 20.19
N GLY A 33 -14.36 3.05 21.33
CA GLY A 33 -14.43 1.59 21.39
C GLY A 33 -13.07 0.88 21.27
N LEU A 34 -11.95 1.63 21.32
CA LEU A 34 -10.60 1.06 21.36
C LEU A 34 -9.83 1.50 22.61
N PRO A 35 -9.03 0.59 23.21
CA PRO A 35 -8.22 0.89 24.37
C PRO A 35 -6.94 1.65 24.00
N PHE A 36 -6.69 2.74 24.72
CA PHE A 36 -5.47 3.55 24.58
C PHE A 36 -4.80 3.76 25.94
N CYS A 37 -3.49 3.59 26.01
CA CYS A 37 -2.72 3.96 27.21
C CYS A 37 -2.65 5.49 27.36
N ALA A 38 -2.22 5.97 28.52
CA ALA A 38 -2.19 7.39 28.87
C ALA A 38 -1.46 8.26 27.82
N GLU A 39 -0.29 7.82 27.36
CA GLU A 39 0.51 8.53 26.35
C GLU A 39 -0.17 8.53 24.97
N CYS A 40 -0.63 7.36 24.53
CA CYS A 40 -1.30 7.23 23.23
C CYS A 40 -2.65 7.92 23.18
N LYS A 41 -3.37 8.02 24.31
CA LYS A 41 -4.61 8.78 24.44
C LYS A 41 -4.40 10.27 24.14
N VAL A 42 -3.37 10.88 24.73
CA VAL A 42 -3.07 12.31 24.50
C VAL A 42 -2.80 12.55 23.01
N GLN A 43 -1.95 11.73 22.42
CA GLN A 43 -1.64 11.85 21.00
C GLN A 43 -2.87 11.63 20.13
N ARG A 44 -3.73 10.67 20.48
CA ARG A 44 -4.99 10.42 19.76
C ARG A 44 -5.93 11.63 19.83
N LEU A 45 -6.04 12.26 20.98
CA LEU A 45 -6.86 13.47 21.16
C LEU A 45 -6.30 14.65 20.33
N LEU A 46 -4.99 14.80 20.27
CA LEU A 46 -4.34 15.81 19.44
C LEU A 46 -4.61 15.57 17.95
N ASP A 47 -4.49 14.32 17.48
CA ASP A 47 -4.77 13.92 16.10
C ASP A 47 -6.23 14.19 15.72
N LEU A 48 -7.19 13.89 16.63
CA LEU A 48 -8.61 14.18 16.45
C LEU A 48 -8.89 15.70 16.42
N ARG A 49 -8.23 16.47 17.28
CA ARG A 49 -8.36 17.93 17.34
C ARG A 49 -7.76 18.62 16.11
N ALA A 50 -6.71 18.07 15.57
CA ALA A 50 -6.08 18.53 14.31
C ALA A 50 -6.84 18.08 13.06
N GLY A 51 -7.88 17.24 13.18
CA GLY A 51 -8.61 16.67 12.04
C GLY A 51 -7.77 15.68 11.20
N THR A 52 -6.64 15.21 11.74
CA THR A 52 -5.68 14.37 11.02
C THR A 52 -6.01 12.87 11.08
N ALA A 53 -6.92 12.47 11.97
CA ALA A 53 -7.35 11.08 12.05
C ALA A 53 -8.88 10.98 12.22
N PRO A 54 -9.56 10.11 11.46
CA PRO A 54 -10.98 9.86 11.67
C PRO A 54 -11.23 9.31 13.07
N ALA A 55 -12.41 9.58 13.61
CA ALA A 55 -12.83 9.04 14.90
C ALA A 55 -12.78 7.49 14.83
N VAL A 56 -12.14 6.87 15.83
CA VAL A 56 -12.14 5.40 15.97
C VAL A 56 -13.58 4.95 16.17
N GLY A 57 -14.05 3.97 15.43
CA GLY A 57 -15.45 3.54 15.37
C GLY A 57 -16.24 4.11 14.18
N GLN A 58 -15.72 5.13 13.49
CA GLN A 58 -16.32 5.70 12.27
C GLN A 58 -15.43 5.50 11.01
N LEU A 59 -14.52 4.53 11.04
CA LEU A 59 -13.74 4.18 9.85
C LEU A 59 -14.67 3.54 8.81
N HIS A 60 -15.20 4.35 7.91
CA HIS A 60 -15.90 3.84 6.75
C HIS A 60 -14.89 3.16 5.82
N LEU A 61 -14.91 1.83 5.82
CA LEU A 61 -14.07 1.05 4.92
C LEU A 61 -14.46 1.36 3.48
N ALA A 62 -13.48 1.75 2.69
CA ALA A 62 -13.67 2.06 1.28
C ALA A 62 -14.34 0.91 0.52
N SER A 63 -15.31 1.24 -0.32
CA SER A 63 -15.96 0.25 -1.18
C SER A 63 -14.94 -0.32 -2.18
N ILE A 64 -15.16 -1.57 -2.60
CA ILE A 64 -14.27 -2.27 -3.53
C ILE A 64 -14.17 -1.53 -4.86
N GLY A 65 -15.29 -1.01 -5.39
CA GLY A 65 -15.31 -0.25 -6.63
C GLY A 65 -14.43 1.01 -6.58
N ARG A 66 -14.48 1.77 -5.48
CA ARG A 66 -13.63 2.96 -5.30
C ARG A 66 -12.15 2.60 -5.21
N ARG A 67 -11.79 1.50 -4.53
CA ARG A 67 -10.41 0.99 -4.49
C ARG A 67 -9.92 0.59 -5.87
N PHE A 68 -10.78 -0.07 -6.67
CA PHE A 68 -10.45 -0.46 -8.04
C PHE A 68 -10.27 0.77 -8.94
N GLY A 69 -11.14 1.77 -8.82
CA GLY A 69 -11.00 3.04 -9.53
C GLY A 69 -9.70 3.76 -9.20
N ALA A 70 -9.31 3.80 -7.92
CA ALA A 70 -8.04 4.40 -7.49
C ALA A 70 -6.84 3.63 -8.08
N LEU A 71 -6.89 2.29 -8.07
CA LEU A 71 -5.85 1.45 -8.67
C LEU A 71 -5.73 1.68 -10.18
N PHE A 72 -6.86 1.79 -10.87
CA PHE A 72 -6.90 2.05 -12.31
C PHE A 72 -6.26 3.40 -12.66
N LEU A 73 -6.58 4.46 -11.91
CA LEU A 73 -5.95 5.77 -12.09
C LEU A 73 -4.44 5.73 -11.80
N ASP A 74 -4.03 5.11 -10.70
CA ASP A 74 -2.60 4.93 -10.38
C ASP A 74 -1.89 4.11 -11.47
N GLY A 75 -2.56 3.07 -11.99
CA GLY A 75 -2.08 2.26 -13.09
C GLY A 75 -1.85 3.08 -14.37
N LEU A 76 -2.79 3.95 -14.74
CA LEU A 76 -2.63 4.85 -15.90
C LEU A 76 -1.46 5.82 -15.73
N ILE A 77 -1.31 6.40 -14.53
CA ILE A 77 -0.23 7.33 -14.22
C ILE A 77 1.15 6.67 -14.37
N LEU A 78 1.27 5.40 -14.01
CA LEU A 78 2.52 4.64 -14.17
C LEU A 78 2.68 4.06 -15.58
N ALA A 79 1.60 3.55 -16.17
CA ALA A 79 1.65 2.84 -17.45
C ALA A 79 1.91 3.78 -18.64
N ILE A 80 1.33 4.99 -18.64
CA ILE A 80 1.47 5.90 -19.79
C ILE A 80 2.94 6.32 -20.00
N PRO A 81 3.66 6.86 -18.99
CA PRO A 81 5.08 7.19 -19.16
C PRO A 81 5.93 5.98 -19.51
N LEU A 82 5.68 4.83 -18.89
CA LEU A 82 6.41 3.61 -19.15
C LEU A 82 6.17 3.11 -20.58
N ALA A 83 4.94 3.17 -21.07
CA ALA A 83 4.60 2.81 -22.46
C ALA A 83 5.28 3.73 -23.46
N VAL A 84 5.31 5.05 -23.20
CA VAL A 84 6.02 6.00 -24.06
C VAL A 84 7.52 5.70 -24.11
N ILE A 85 8.15 5.50 -22.95
CA ILE A 85 9.57 5.13 -22.86
C ILE A 85 9.83 3.83 -23.62
N THR A 86 9.01 2.80 -23.39
CA THR A 86 9.12 1.52 -24.07
C THR A 86 9.00 1.69 -25.59
N MET A 87 8.00 2.45 -26.03
CA MET A 87 7.77 2.71 -27.45
C MET A 87 8.99 3.43 -28.10
N VAL A 88 9.49 4.50 -27.46
CA VAL A 88 10.67 5.23 -27.97
C VAL A 88 11.89 4.33 -28.05
N VAL A 89 12.17 3.54 -27.00
CA VAL A 89 13.30 2.60 -26.98
C VAL A 89 13.13 1.52 -28.06
N MET A 90 11.93 0.95 -28.20
CA MET A 90 11.64 -0.04 -29.23
C MET A 90 11.84 0.53 -30.64
N PHE A 91 11.33 1.73 -30.92
CA PHE A 91 11.55 2.40 -32.21
C PHE A 91 13.04 2.69 -32.43
N ALA A 92 13.76 3.22 -31.45
CA ALA A 92 15.17 3.54 -31.58
C ALA A 92 16.05 2.30 -31.81
N VAL A 93 15.65 1.14 -31.26
CA VAL A 93 16.43 -0.11 -31.38
C VAL A 93 15.99 -0.98 -32.58
N LEU A 94 14.67 -1.04 -32.86
CA LEU A 94 14.13 -1.95 -33.88
C LEU A 94 14.13 -1.36 -35.31
N ILE A 95 13.82 -0.07 -35.46
CA ILE A 95 13.73 0.53 -36.80
C ILE A 95 15.04 0.52 -37.52
N PRO A 96 16.19 0.94 -36.95
CA PRO A 96 17.47 0.91 -37.67
C PRO A 96 17.90 -0.52 -38.09
N ARG A 97 17.40 -1.54 -37.40
CA ARG A 97 17.76 -2.94 -37.65
C ARG A 97 16.80 -3.68 -38.56
N GLY A 98 15.53 -3.31 -38.59
CA GLY A 98 14.55 -3.82 -39.56
C GLY A 98 14.88 -3.41 -41.02
N MET A 99 15.74 -2.40 -41.21
CA MET A 99 16.31 -2.03 -42.51
C MET A 99 17.55 -2.85 -42.88
N MET A 100 18.11 -3.63 -41.98
CA MET A 100 19.17 -4.59 -42.24
C MET A 100 18.57 -5.90 -42.73
N LYS A 101 19.19 -6.52 -43.73
CA LYS A 101 18.72 -7.69 -44.48
C LYS A 101 18.07 -8.75 -43.58
N PRO A 102 16.87 -9.23 -43.91
CA PRO A 102 16.25 -10.34 -43.20
C PRO A 102 17.10 -11.60 -43.33
N GLY A 103 17.41 -12.27 -42.24
CA GLY A 103 17.86 -13.66 -42.26
C GLY A 103 19.22 -13.99 -41.66
N SER A 104 20.01 -13.03 -41.13
CA SER A 104 21.35 -13.41 -40.66
C SER A 104 21.53 -13.58 -39.13
N ASN A 105 20.62 -13.09 -38.29
CA ASN A 105 20.81 -13.13 -36.82
C ASN A 105 19.48 -13.09 -36.01
N ASP A 106 18.46 -13.83 -36.41
CA ASP A 106 17.14 -13.81 -35.76
C ASP A 106 17.20 -14.20 -34.27
N GLY A 107 18.09 -15.16 -33.92
CA GLY A 107 18.26 -15.58 -32.53
C GLY A 107 18.95 -14.53 -31.65
N LEU A 108 19.95 -13.82 -32.18
CA LEU A 108 20.63 -12.74 -31.45
C LEU A 108 19.70 -11.56 -31.24
N PHE A 109 18.87 -11.24 -32.21
CA PHE A 109 17.90 -10.18 -32.16
C PHE A 109 16.79 -10.49 -31.12
N ALA A 110 16.24 -11.71 -31.13
CA ALA A 110 15.26 -12.16 -30.15
C ALA A 110 15.84 -12.16 -28.74
N GLY A 111 17.08 -12.60 -28.56
CA GLY A 111 17.77 -12.55 -27.26
C GLY A 111 17.93 -11.12 -26.72
N MET A 112 18.34 -10.19 -27.58
CA MET A 112 18.49 -8.78 -27.20
C MET A 112 17.15 -8.13 -26.85
N GLN A 113 16.10 -8.45 -27.60
CA GLN A 113 14.74 -7.98 -27.30
C GLN A 113 14.25 -8.49 -25.93
N LEU A 114 14.50 -9.77 -25.62
CA LEU A 114 14.17 -10.35 -24.33
C LEU A 114 14.90 -9.63 -23.18
N VAL A 115 16.21 -9.42 -23.33
CA VAL A 115 17.00 -8.71 -22.31
C VAL A 115 16.47 -7.29 -22.09
N LEU A 116 16.18 -6.56 -23.17
CA LEU A 116 15.60 -5.21 -23.08
C LEU A 116 14.25 -5.23 -22.36
N GLN A 117 13.39 -6.19 -22.67
CA GLN A 117 12.08 -6.33 -22.01
C GLN A 117 12.22 -6.63 -20.52
N LEU A 118 13.17 -7.48 -20.12
CA LEU A 118 13.45 -7.77 -18.71
C LEU A 118 13.95 -6.52 -17.97
N ILE A 119 14.82 -5.72 -18.60
CA ILE A 119 15.30 -4.45 -18.03
C ILE A 119 14.14 -3.47 -17.82
N LEU A 120 13.28 -3.28 -18.82
CA LEU A 120 12.12 -2.38 -18.73
C LEU A 120 11.11 -2.86 -17.68
N MET A 121 10.90 -4.18 -17.58
CA MET A 121 10.06 -4.77 -16.54
C MET A 121 10.63 -4.54 -15.14
N GLY A 122 11.94 -4.73 -14.94
CA GLY A 122 12.64 -4.44 -13.71
C GLY A 122 12.55 -2.96 -13.34
N PHE A 123 12.73 -2.07 -14.31
CA PHE A 123 12.56 -0.63 -14.10
C PHE A 123 11.13 -0.27 -13.68
N GLY A 124 10.11 -0.81 -14.33
CA GLY A 124 8.70 -0.61 -13.97
C GLY A 124 8.38 -1.11 -12.57
N PHE A 125 8.95 -2.24 -12.17
CA PHE A 125 8.82 -2.81 -10.83
C PHE A 125 9.37 -1.87 -9.76
N VAL A 126 10.59 -1.39 -9.94
CA VAL A 126 11.23 -0.44 -9.00
C VAL A 126 10.47 0.89 -8.97
N ALA A 127 10.10 1.43 -10.13
CA ALA A 127 9.32 2.66 -10.22
C ALA A 127 7.98 2.54 -9.49
N GLY A 128 7.31 1.40 -9.60
CA GLY A 128 6.07 1.13 -8.88
C GLY A 128 6.26 1.08 -7.36
N ILE A 129 7.30 0.39 -6.86
CA ILE A 129 7.61 0.36 -5.43
C ILE A 129 7.87 1.79 -4.90
N LEU A 130 8.67 2.58 -5.61
CA LEU A 130 8.97 3.96 -5.23
C LEU A 130 7.72 4.84 -5.25
N TYR A 131 6.90 4.74 -6.30
CA TYR A 131 5.67 5.50 -6.43
C TYR A 131 4.71 5.24 -5.26
N TYR A 132 4.36 3.97 -5.01
CA TYR A 132 3.44 3.60 -3.94
C TYR A 132 4.05 3.81 -2.56
N GLY A 133 5.31 3.41 -2.36
CA GLY A 133 6.00 3.49 -1.08
C GLY A 133 6.15 4.93 -0.60
N ILE A 134 6.66 5.82 -1.44
CA ILE A 134 6.90 7.23 -1.07
C ILE A 134 5.59 7.96 -0.81
N GLN A 135 4.59 7.80 -1.68
CA GLN A 135 3.33 8.54 -1.54
C GLN A 135 2.55 8.09 -0.31
N ILE A 136 2.47 6.77 -0.07
CA ILE A 136 1.77 6.24 1.10
C ILE A 136 2.55 6.59 2.38
N ALA A 137 3.88 6.54 2.39
CA ALA A 137 4.67 6.93 3.55
C ALA A 137 4.53 8.40 3.93
N ARG A 138 4.33 9.30 2.94
CA ARG A 138 4.23 10.74 3.17
C ARG A 138 2.83 11.22 3.52
N SER A 139 1.81 10.68 2.87
CA SER A 139 0.44 11.21 2.96
C SER A 139 -0.63 10.15 3.22
N GLY A 140 -0.27 8.86 3.24
CA GLY A 140 -1.23 7.78 3.28
C GLY A 140 -2.05 7.61 2.00
N GLN A 141 -1.76 8.40 0.96
CA GLN A 141 -2.56 8.45 -0.27
C GLN A 141 -1.66 8.43 -1.50
N THR A 142 -2.05 7.66 -2.52
CA THR A 142 -1.53 7.81 -3.87
C THR A 142 -2.34 8.86 -4.62
N ILE A 143 -1.87 9.30 -5.78
CA ILE A 143 -2.60 10.29 -6.60
C ILE A 143 -4.00 9.77 -6.94
N GLY A 144 -4.13 8.52 -7.41
CA GLY A 144 -5.42 7.92 -7.70
C GLY A 144 -6.34 7.81 -6.48
N LYS A 145 -5.79 7.47 -5.30
CA LYS A 145 -6.55 7.44 -4.05
C LYS A 145 -7.00 8.83 -3.61
N ARG A 146 -6.15 9.85 -3.78
CA ARG A 146 -6.50 11.24 -3.46
C ARG A 146 -7.64 11.74 -4.33
N VAL A 147 -7.63 11.45 -5.63
CA VAL A 147 -8.69 11.85 -6.57
C VAL A 147 -10.04 11.22 -6.19
N ILE A 148 -10.03 9.97 -5.70
CA ILE A 148 -11.26 9.24 -5.34
C ILE A 148 -11.68 9.49 -3.88
N GLY A 149 -10.86 10.20 -3.08
CA GLY A 149 -11.12 10.44 -1.66
C GLY A 149 -10.93 9.17 -0.82
N LEU A 150 -9.77 8.53 -0.96
CA LEU A 150 -9.38 7.35 -0.18
C LEU A 150 -8.06 7.60 0.54
N LYS A 151 -7.92 7.04 1.74
CA LYS A 151 -6.67 7.09 2.51
C LYS A 151 -6.34 5.71 3.08
N VAL A 152 -5.07 5.40 3.12
CA VAL A 152 -4.53 4.25 3.83
C VAL A 152 -4.21 4.68 5.25
N VAL A 153 -4.66 3.90 6.21
CA VAL A 153 -4.45 4.14 7.64
C VAL A 153 -4.03 2.85 8.34
N SER A 154 -3.44 2.96 9.50
CA SER A 154 -3.24 1.83 10.40
C SER A 154 -4.59 1.33 10.94
N PRO A 155 -4.71 0.11 11.50
CA PRO A 155 -5.96 -0.42 12.00
C PRO A 155 -6.61 0.43 13.12
N ASP A 156 -5.79 1.19 13.84
CA ASP A 156 -6.20 2.14 14.88
C ASP A 156 -6.64 3.50 14.33
N GLY A 157 -6.67 3.67 13.01
CA GLY A 157 -6.99 4.92 12.33
C GLY A 157 -5.87 5.96 12.32
N SER A 158 -4.68 5.65 12.87
CA SER A 158 -3.51 6.53 12.79
C SER A 158 -2.87 6.51 11.40
N ASP A 159 -2.01 7.48 11.14
CA ASP A 159 -1.25 7.52 9.88
C ASP A 159 -0.34 6.29 9.73
N VAL A 160 -0.13 5.88 8.49
CA VAL A 160 0.69 4.73 8.14
C VAL A 160 2.16 5.00 8.48
N ARG A 161 2.79 4.07 9.18
CA ARG A 161 4.24 4.12 9.44
C ARG A 161 5.02 3.86 8.14
N PRO A 162 6.20 4.48 7.94
CA PRO A 162 6.99 4.26 6.73
C PRO A 162 7.25 2.77 6.41
N GLY A 163 7.56 1.96 7.43
CA GLY A 163 7.76 0.52 7.23
C GLY A 163 6.52 -0.20 6.69
N GLN A 164 5.33 0.16 7.16
CA GLN A 164 4.07 -0.40 6.64
C GLN A 164 3.84 0.01 5.18
N ALA A 165 4.14 1.28 4.83
CA ALA A 165 4.00 1.77 3.47
C ALA A 165 4.91 1.01 2.48
N TRP A 166 6.18 0.79 2.85
CA TRP A 166 7.12 0.05 2.03
C TRP A 166 6.77 -1.43 1.91
N THR A 167 6.43 -2.10 3.03
CA THR A 167 5.97 -3.50 3.00
C THR A 167 4.77 -3.66 2.07
N ARG A 168 3.79 -2.76 2.18
CA ARG A 168 2.63 -2.74 1.30
C ARG A 168 3.01 -2.61 -0.17
N ALA A 169 3.89 -1.64 -0.51
CA ALA A 169 4.31 -1.39 -1.88
C ALA A 169 5.06 -2.59 -2.48
N ILE A 170 5.97 -3.20 -1.72
CA ILE A 170 6.73 -4.37 -2.15
C ILE A 170 5.80 -5.56 -2.41
N VAL A 171 4.92 -5.88 -1.47
CA VAL A 171 3.98 -7.00 -1.62
C VAL A 171 3.03 -6.76 -2.78
N GLN A 172 2.49 -5.55 -2.93
CA GLN A 172 1.61 -5.20 -4.05
C GLN A 172 2.31 -5.41 -5.40
N GLN A 173 3.55 -4.96 -5.55
CA GLN A 173 4.33 -5.10 -6.79
C GLN A 173 4.77 -6.54 -7.04
N ALA A 174 5.14 -7.30 -6.00
CA ALA A 174 5.48 -8.71 -6.12
C ALA A 174 4.31 -9.53 -6.67
N PHE A 175 3.09 -9.29 -6.17
CA PHE A 175 1.89 -9.93 -6.73
C PHE A 175 1.56 -9.44 -8.15
N GLY A 176 1.91 -8.19 -8.48
CA GLY A 176 1.74 -7.63 -9.83
C GLY A 176 2.61 -8.29 -10.89
N LEU A 177 3.83 -8.74 -10.54
CA LEU A 177 4.72 -9.48 -11.44
C LEU A 177 4.13 -10.83 -11.88
N LEU A 178 3.37 -11.45 -11.01
CA LEU A 178 2.71 -12.73 -11.26
C LEU A 178 1.27 -12.47 -11.66
N SER A 179 1.03 -12.11 -12.92
CA SER A 179 -0.23 -11.59 -13.49
C SER A 179 -1.51 -12.23 -12.93
N CYS A 180 -1.53 -13.55 -12.75
CA CYS A 180 -2.66 -14.26 -12.15
C CYS A 180 -2.81 -13.99 -10.64
N LEU A 181 -1.71 -13.85 -9.90
CA LEU A 181 -1.73 -13.59 -8.46
C LEU A 181 -2.08 -12.13 -8.15
N GLY A 182 -1.86 -11.20 -9.09
CA GLY A 182 -2.34 -9.82 -8.96
C GLY A 182 -3.85 -9.76 -8.79
N ILE A 183 -4.60 -10.56 -9.54
CA ILE A 183 -6.07 -10.67 -9.41
C ILE A 183 -6.42 -11.24 -8.03
N VAL A 184 -5.75 -12.31 -7.58
CA VAL A 184 -6.00 -12.95 -6.27
C VAL A 184 -5.77 -11.95 -5.13
N ASN A 185 -4.73 -11.12 -5.20
CA ASN A 185 -4.45 -10.08 -4.21
C ASN A 185 -5.65 -9.13 -4.00
N TYR A 186 -6.39 -8.81 -5.05
CA TYR A 186 -7.57 -7.92 -4.97
C TYR A 186 -8.88 -8.68 -4.70
N LEU A 187 -8.97 -9.96 -5.07
CA LEU A 187 -10.14 -10.79 -4.77
C LEU A 187 -10.35 -10.97 -3.26
N THR A 188 -9.29 -10.98 -2.47
CA THR A 188 -9.39 -11.06 -1.00
C THR A 188 -10.14 -9.87 -0.38
N ALA A 189 -10.23 -8.72 -1.09
CA ALA A 189 -11.01 -7.57 -0.66
C ALA A 189 -12.53 -7.82 -0.63
N PHE A 190 -13.03 -8.90 -1.26
CA PHE A 190 -14.44 -9.31 -1.17
C PHE A 190 -14.78 -9.99 0.15
N GLY A 191 -13.80 -10.34 0.98
CA GLY A 191 -14.01 -10.87 2.32
C GLY A 191 -14.66 -9.86 3.28
N ALA A 192 -15.13 -10.34 4.44
CA ALA A 192 -15.82 -9.54 5.45
C ALA A 192 -15.02 -8.31 5.93
N GLU A 193 -13.71 -8.44 6.01
CA GLU A 193 -12.80 -7.36 6.43
C GLU A 193 -12.41 -6.39 5.31
N ARG A 194 -12.79 -6.67 4.08
CA ARG A 194 -12.45 -5.85 2.88
C ARG A 194 -10.98 -5.49 2.80
N THR A 195 -10.07 -6.43 3.10
CA THR A 195 -8.62 -6.23 3.08
C THR A 195 -7.98 -7.03 1.96
N CYS A 196 -7.06 -6.41 1.21
CA CYS A 196 -6.22 -7.09 0.24
C CYS A 196 -5.04 -7.80 0.93
N ILE A 197 -4.37 -8.75 0.26
CA ILE A 197 -3.21 -9.45 0.83
C ILE A 197 -2.11 -8.46 1.23
N HIS A 198 -1.83 -7.46 0.40
CA HIS A 198 -0.85 -6.42 0.74
C HIS A 198 -1.29 -5.52 1.91
N ASP A 199 -2.61 -5.31 2.12
CA ASP A 199 -3.15 -4.62 3.30
C ASP A 199 -2.92 -5.44 4.57
N MET A 200 -3.16 -6.75 4.49
CA MET A 200 -2.95 -7.70 5.61
C MET A 200 -1.47 -7.81 5.97
N ALA A 201 -0.59 -7.96 4.98
CA ALA A 201 0.86 -8.05 5.19
C ALA A 201 1.44 -6.79 5.86
N ALA A 202 0.92 -5.61 5.50
CA ALA A 202 1.35 -4.33 6.05
C ALA A 202 0.58 -3.92 7.32
N LYS A 203 -0.44 -4.67 7.74
CA LYS A 203 -1.36 -4.29 8.82
C LYS A 203 -1.92 -2.89 8.59
N THR A 204 -2.58 -2.67 7.45
CA THR A 204 -3.17 -1.37 7.05
C THR A 204 -4.61 -1.56 6.61
N ARG A 205 -5.39 -0.48 6.59
CA ARG A 205 -6.76 -0.45 6.07
C ARG A 205 -6.94 0.73 5.11
N VAL A 206 -7.86 0.59 4.16
CA VAL A 206 -8.22 1.68 3.24
C VAL A 206 -9.59 2.20 3.65
N VAL A 207 -9.66 3.50 3.90
CA VAL A 207 -10.86 4.18 4.38
C VAL A 207 -11.27 5.29 3.43
N ASP A 208 -12.55 5.65 3.48
CA ASP A 208 -13.06 6.84 2.84
C ASP A 208 -12.49 8.07 3.57
N TRP A 209 -12.01 9.06 2.81
CA TRP A 209 -11.40 10.27 3.31
C TRP A 209 -11.98 11.47 2.57
N PRO A 210 -12.45 12.49 3.30
CA PRO A 210 -13.02 13.70 2.71
C PRO A 210 -12.03 14.51 1.89
#